data_6f6a9e8746fabd7a055384f484820717
#
_entry.id   6f6a9e8746fabd7a055384f484820717
#
_cell.length_a   1.000
_cell.length_b   1.000
_cell.length_c   1.000
_cell.angle_alpha   90.00
_cell.angle_beta   90.00
_cell.angle_gamma   90.00
#
_symmetry.space_group_name_H-M   'P 1'
#
loop_
_entity.id
_entity.type
_entity.pdbx_description
1 polymer ?
#
loop_
_entity_poly.entity_id
_entity_poly.type
_entity_poly.pdbx_seq_one_letter_code
_entity_poly.pdbx_strand_id
1 'polypeptide(L)'
;RPFDAEGLPTRTNKFIENGVLKSWIMDLKTSLQLGFKSTANALRSSSSLPYPGVGNIELTGGDSTLENLLNEANEGLMVCSMIGSSINQNNGDYSRGASGYWFKDGKISHPVNECTIAGNLVQMIKNMKIANDSRSYLSRRVPSILINDMTIAGN
;
A
#
# COMPACT_ATOMS: atom_id res chain seq x y z
N ARG A 1 -17.15 5.59 10.00
CA ARG A 1 -17.96 5.03 11.11
C ARG A 1 -17.73 5.86 12.36
N PRO A 2 -18.76 6.10 13.22
CA PRO A 2 -18.56 6.78 14.48
C PRO A 2 -17.87 5.89 15.53
N PHE A 3 -18.02 4.56 15.44
CA PHE A 3 -17.47 3.59 16.39
C PHE A 3 -16.78 2.44 15.64
N ASP A 4 -15.78 1.84 16.27
CA ASP A 4 -15.19 0.58 15.83
C ASP A 4 -16.07 -0.64 16.23
N ALA A 5 -15.56 -1.86 16.03
CA ALA A 5 -16.34 -3.07 16.36
C ALA A 5 -16.38 -3.42 17.85
N GLU A 6 -15.69 -2.67 18.69
CA GLU A 6 -15.72 -2.76 20.17
C GLU A 6 -16.46 -1.60 20.80
N GLY A 7 -17.09 -0.70 20.00
CA GLY A 7 -17.85 0.46 20.48
C GLY A 7 -16.99 1.66 20.85
N LEU A 8 -15.71 1.65 20.56
CA LEU A 8 -14.84 2.80 20.81
C LEU A 8 -15.01 3.86 19.72
N PRO A 9 -15.07 5.16 20.07
CA PRO A 9 -15.19 6.22 19.09
C PRO A 9 -13.95 6.23 18.16
N THR A 10 -14.21 6.18 16.86
CA THR A 10 -13.14 6.21 15.86
C THR A 10 -12.58 7.61 15.69
N ARG A 11 -11.31 7.69 15.30
CA ARG A 11 -10.59 8.92 15.01
C ARG A 11 -9.64 8.70 13.85
N THR A 12 -9.20 9.80 13.24
CA THR A 12 -8.12 9.75 12.25
C THR A 12 -6.80 9.52 12.98
N ASN A 13 -6.15 8.40 12.68
CA ASN A 13 -4.85 8.05 13.23
C ASN A 13 -3.81 8.10 12.11
N LYS A 14 -2.67 8.73 12.39
CA LYS A 14 -1.48 8.64 11.54
C LYS A 14 -0.65 7.45 12.01
N PHE A 15 -0.56 6.41 11.21
CA PHE A 15 0.28 5.24 11.52
C PHE A 15 1.73 5.47 11.13
N ILE A 16 1.95 6.11 9.97
CA ILE A 16 3.27 6.50 9.49
C ILE A 16 3.23 7.99 9.14
N GLU A 17 4.21 8.74 9.56
CA GLU A 17 4.36 10.16 9.25
C GLU A 17 5.81 10.46 8.89
N ASN A 18 6.05 10.97 7.67
CA ASN A 18 7.39 11.24 7.13
C ASN A 18 8.33 10.02 7.23
N GLY A 19 7.83 8.84 6.91
CA GLY A 19 8.59 7.59 6.99
C GLY A 19 8.80 7.02 8.39
N VAL A 20 8.29 7.69 9.43
CA VAL A 20 8.42 7.25 10.83
C VAL A 20 7.13 6.60 11.29
N LEU A 21 7.23 5.37 11.83
CA LEU A 21 6.10 4.68 12.45
C LEU A 21 5.69 5.41 13.74
N LYS A 22 4.46 5.90 13.81
CA LYS A 22 3.90 6.65 14.94
C LYS A 22 3.00 5.81 15.83
N SER A 23 2.30 4.84 15.26
CA SER A 23 1.33 4.04 15.98
C SER A 23 1.12 2.68 15.33
N TRP A 24 0.57 1.75 16.09
CA TRP A 24 0.13 0.44 15.63
C TRP A 24 -1.39 0.43 15.41
N ILE A 25 -1.85 -0.49 14.57
CA ILE A 25 -3.29 -0.78 14.42
C ILE A 25 -3.67 -1.71 15.56
N MET A 26 -4.47 -1.23 16.52
CA MET A 26 -4.79 -1.97 17.72
C MET A 26 -6.29 -1.96 18.02
N ASP A 27 -6.79 -3.12 18.45
CA ASP A 27 -8.03 -3.29 19.19
C ASP A 27 -7.78 -3.20 20.71
N LEU A 28 -8.79 -3.42 21.54
CA LEU A 28 -8.63 -3.44 23.01
C LEU A 28 -7.72 -4.56 23.47
N LYS A 29 -7.88 -5.76 22.93
CA LYS A 29 -7.06 -6.92 23.31
C LYS A 29 -5.58 -6.67 23.03
N THR A 30 -5.25 -6.27 21.83
CA THR A 30 -3.86 -6.02 21.41
C THR A 30 -3.25 -4.85 22.20
N SER A 31 -4.03 -3.79 22.44
CA SER A 31 -3.55 -2.65 23.21
C SER A 31 -3.23 -3.00 24.66
N LEU A 32 -4.07 -3.82 25.31
CA LEU A 32 -3.82 -4.32 26.65
C LEU A 32 -2.58 -5.21 26.72
N GLN A 33 -2.41 -6.11 25.75
CA GLN A 33 -1.23 -6.98 25.68
C GLN A 33 0.08 -6.21 25.53
N LEU A 34 0.06 -5.11 24.79
CA LEU A 34 1.24 -4.28 24.53
C LEU A 34 1.44 -3.15 25.53
N GLY A 35 0.51 -2.93 26.45
CA GLY A 35 0.56 -1.83 27.41
C GLY A 35 0.29 -0.45 26.78
N PHE A 36 -0.43 -0.40 25.66
CA PHE A 36 -0.79 0.84 24.97
C PHE A 36 -2.28 1.18 25.11
N LYS A 37 -2.66 2.35 24.65
CA LYS A 37 -4.07 2.72 24.47
C LYS A 37 -4.57 2.22 23.13
N SER A 38 -5.81 1.69 23.07
CA SER A 38 -6.44 1.28 21.81
C SER A 38 -6.48 2.43 20.82
N THR A 39 -6.26 2.11 19.56
CA THR A 39 -6.39 3.06 18.45
C THR A 39 -7.80 3.08 17.85
N ALA A 40 -8.77 2.37 18.46
CA ALA A 40 -10.13 2.21 17.97
C ALA A 40 -10.17 1.65 16.53
N ASN A 41 -9.40 0.62 16.30
CA ASN A 41 -9.25 -0.04 15.00
C ASN A 41 -9.68 -1.50 15.05
N ALA A 42 -10.73 -1.82 15.81
CA ALA A 42 -11.32 -3.14 15.81
C ALA A 42 -12.21 -3.35 14.59
N LEU A 43 -12.01 -4.47 13.91
CA LEU A 43 -12.94 -5.04 12.93
C LEU A 43 -13.55 -6.32 13.48
N ARG A 44 -14.69 -6.72 12.94
CA ARG A 44 -15.38 -7.95 13.31
C ARG A 44 -16.16 -8.50 12.12
N SER A 45 -16.12 -9.80 11.93
CA SER A 45 -17.09 -10.51 11.08
C SER A 45 -18.20 -11.12 11.93
N SER A 46 -19.25 -11.64 11.28
CA SER A 46 -20.41 -12.24 11.98
C SER A 46 -20.05 -13.43 12.87
N SER A 47 -18.95 -14.11 12.56
CA SER A 47 -18.51 -15.35 13.24
C SER A 47 -17.16 -15.24 13.94
N SER A 48 -16.59 -14.03 14.07
CA SER A 48 -15.28 -13.85 14.70
C SER A 48 -15.34 -12.92 15.93
N LEU A 49 -14.38 -13.09 16.82
CA LEU A 49 -14.05 -12.08 17.80
C LEU A 49 -13.50 -10.83 17.10
N PRO A 50 -13.55 -9.65 17.75
CA PRO A 50 -12.87 -8.47 17.24
C PRO A 50 -11.38 -8.73 17.01
N TYR A 51 -10.82 -8.11 15.97
CA TYR A 51 -9.42 -8.19 15.60
C TYR A 51 -8.93 -6.84 15.06
N PRO A 52 -7.63 -6.52 15.18
CA PRO A 52 -7.08 -5.27 14.65
C PRO A 52 -7.23 -5.18 13.14
N GLY A 53 -7.68 -4.03 12.66
CA GLY A 53 -7.79 -3.80 11.22
C GLY A 53 -8.16 -2.36 10.88
N VAL A 54 -8.04 -2.01 9.61
CA VAL A 54 -8.35 -0.67 9.12
C VAL A 54 -9.63 -0.68 8.29
N GLY A 55 -10.48 0.30 8.50
CA GLY A 55 -11.63 0.57 7.65
C GLY A 55 -11.20 1.37 6.41
N ASN A 56 -11.03 2.67 6.61
CA ASN A 56 -10.49 3.55 5.59
C ASN A 56 -8.98 3.74 5.83
N ILE A 57 -8.21 3.71 4.75
CA ILE A 57 -6.78 3.99 4.79
C ILE A 57 -6.42 4.92 3.64
N GLU A 58 -5.50 5.84 3.90
CA GLU A 58 -5.07 6.83 2.93
C GLU A 58 -3.55 6.92 2.92
N LEU A 59 -2.96 6.91 1.73
CA LEU A 59 -1.57 7.29 1.50
C LEU A 59 -1.58 8.71 0.95
N THR A 60 -1.01 9.65 1.71
CA THR A 60 -0.98 11.08 1.37
C THR A 60 0.43 11.50 0.97
N GLY A 61 0.54 12.63 0.28
CA GLY A 61 1.80 13.32 0.09
C GLY A 61 2.45 13.16 -1.27
N GLY A 62 1.69 13.06 -2.35
CA GLY A 62 2.22 13.17 -3.72
C GLY A 62 1.87 14.51 -4.34
N ASP A 63 2.82 15.18 -4.95
CA ASP A 63 2.63 16.42 -5.72
C ASP A 63 2.76 16.19 -7.23
N SER A 64 3.32 15.07 -7.64
CA SER A 64 3.56 14.72 -9.04
C SER A 64 2.32 14.10 -9.69
N THR A 65 2.09 14.42 -10.96
CA THR A 65 1.10 13.69 -11.76
C THR A 65 1.63 12.31 -12.17
N LEU A 66 0.73 11.40 -12.52
CA LEU A 66 1.13 10.10 -13.08
C LEU A 66 2.02 10.27 -14.33
N GLU A 67 1.69 11.23 -15.19
CA GLU A 67 2.47 11.52 -16.39
C GLU A 67 3.90 11.96 -16.05
N ASN A 68 4.06 12.80 -15.04
CA ASN A 68 5.39 13.22 -14.57
C ASN A 68 6.20 12.04 -14.04
N LEU A 69 5.56 11.11 -13.32
CA LEU A 69 6.23 9.90 -12.82
C LEU A 69 6.64 8.96 -13.97
N LEU A 70 5.81 8.80 -14.99
CA LEU A 70 6.16 8.01 -16.19
C LEU A 70 7.34 8.63 -16.94
N ASN A 71 7.32 9.95 -17.12
CA ASN A 71 8.43 10.68 -17.78
C ASN A 71 9.73 10.59 -16.96
N GLU A 72 9.65 10.67 -15.65
CA GLU A 72 10.80 10.55 -14.77
C GLU A 72 11.42 9.14 -14.81
N ALA A 73 10.58 8.11 -14.78
CA ALA A 73 11.02 6.72 -14.87
C ALA A 73 11.57 6.37 -16.26
N ASN A 74 11.12 7.08 -17.27
CA ASN A 74 11.46 6.92 -18.69
C ASN A 74 11.02 5.58 -19.28
N GLU A 75 11.32 4.44 -18.63
CA GLU A 75 10.99 3.09 -19.09
C GLU A 75 10.62 2.19 -17.91
N GLY A 76 9.62 1.31 -18.08
CA GLY A 76 9.19 0.39 -17.04
C GLY A 76 7.85 -0.27 -17.29
N LEU A 77 7.31 -0.90 -16.25
CA LEU A 77 6.02 -1.57 -16.26
C LEU A 77 4.98 -0.78 -15.46
N MET A 78 3.94 -0.30 -16.12
CA MET A 78 2.74 0.20 -15.47
C MET A 78 1.85 -0.98 -15.06
N VAL A 79 1.88 -1.37 -13.81
CA VAL A 79 1.14 -2.53 -13.29
C VAL A 79 -0.34 -2.19 -13.14
N CYS A 80 -1.20 -2.99 -13.75
CA CYS A 80 -2.66 -2.89 -13.64
C CYS A 80 -3.27 -3.97 -12.77
N SER A 81 -2.67 -5.15 -12.74
CA SER A 81 -3.15 -6.29 -11.94
C SER A 81 -1.97 -7.06 -11.36
N MET A 82 -2.21 -7.65 -10.20
CA MET A 82 -1.21 -8.46 -9.51
C MET A 82 -1.82 -9.79 -9.04
N ILE A 83 -1.07 -10.88 -9.18
CA ILE A 83 -1.47 -12.23 -8.79
C ILE A 83 -0.48 -12.77 -7.75
N GLY A 84 -1.01 -13.56 -6.83
CA GLY A 84 -0.21 -14.12 -5.74
C GLY A 84 0.15 -13.08 -4.65
N SER A 85 0.81 -13.54 -3.62
CA SER A 85 1.31 -12.69 -2.53
C SER A 85 2.48 -13.39 -1.84
N SER A 86 3.65 -13.35 -2.45
CA SER A 86 4.87 -13.84 -1.82
C SER A 86 5.60 -12.67 -1.19
N ILE A 87 5.33 -12.45 0.09
CA ILE A 87 6.01 -11.46 0.92
C ILE A 87 6.62 -12.20 2.10
N ASN A 88 7.93 -12.19 2.21
CA ASN A 88 8.61 -12.69 3.39
C ASN A 88 8.63 -11.59 4.46
N GLN A 89 7.83 -11.77 5.52
CA GLN A 89 7.71 -10.78 6.59
C GLN A 89 8.99 -10.61 7.43
N ASN A 90 9.92 -11.58 7.39
CA ASN A 90 11.14 -11.52 8.19
C ASN A 90 12.23 -10.66 7.54
N ASN A 91 12.37 -10.74 6.22
CA ASN A 91 13.44 -10.05 5.49
C ASN A 91 12.92 -9.01 4.47
N GLY A 92 11.61 -8.97 4.25
CA GLY A 92 10.98 -8.02 3.32
C GLY A 92 11.04 -8.42 1.85
N ASP A 93 11.50 -9.62 1.49
CA ASP A 93 11.51 -10.06 0.11
C ASP A 93 10.10 -10.10 -0.46
N TYR A 94 9.96 -9.54 -1.65
CA TYR A 94 8.71 -9.34 -2.34
C TYR A 94 8.79 -9.93 -3.74
N SER A 95 7.82 -10.78 -4.11
CA SER A 95 7.69 -11.31 -5.45
C SER A 95 6.22 -11.54 -5.78
N ARG A 96 5.76 -11.02 -6.93
CA ARG A 96 4.36 -11.19 -7.38
C ARG A 96 4.29 -11.31 -8.89
N GLY A 97 3.35 -12.12 -9.35
CA GLY A 97 2.91 -12.06 -10.74
C GLY A 97 2.22 -10.72 -11.03
N ALA A 98 2.48 -10.16 -12.17
CA ALA A 98 1.93 -8.88 -12.61
C ALA A 98 1.52 -8.89 -14.07
N SER A 99 0.56 -8.04 -14.40
CA SER A 99 0.22 -7.70 -15.77
C SER A 99 -0.08 -6.21 -15.87
N GLY A 100 0.12 -5.64 -17.05
CA GLY A 100 -0.09 -4.21 -17.26
C GLY A 100 0.41 -3.78 -18.63
N TYR A 101 1.05 -2.63 -18.67
CA TYR A 101 1.57 -2.05 -19.93
C TYR A 101 3.03 -1.67 -19.75
N TRP A 102 3.86 -2.07 -20.70
CA TRP A 102 5.20 -1.53 -20.81
C TRP A 102 5.12 -0.09 -21.29
N PHE A 103 5.87 0.78 -20.68
CA PHE A 103 6.01 2.16 -21.14
C PHE A 103 7.48 2.47 -21.43
N LYS A 104 7.68 3.34 -22.41
CA LYS A 104 8.99 3.82 -22.83
C LYS A 104 8.89 5.28 -23.27
N ASP A 105 9.92 6.06 -22.96
CA ASP A 105 9.93 7.51 -23.20
C ASP A 105 8.68 8.20 -22.64
N GLY A 106 8.23 7.76 -21.42
CA GLY A 106 7.03 8.25 -20.76
C GLY A 106 5.70 7.86 -21.40
N LYS A 107 5.68 7.02 -22.44
CA LYS A 107 4.47 6.64 -23.20
C LYS A 107 4.21 5.15 -23.15
N ILE A 108 2.93 4.78 -23.08
CA ILE A 108 2.51 3.37 -23.17
C ILE A 108 2.93 2.81 -24.52
N SER A 109 3.61 1.65 -24.49
CA SER A 109 4.14 0.95 -25.66
C SER A 109 3.30 -0.26 -26.03
N HIS A 110 3.24 -1.29 -25.17
CA HIS A 110 2.53 -2.54 -25.45
C HIS A 110 2.02 -3.19 -24.13
N PRO A 111 1.01 -4.04 -24.20
CA PRO A 111 0.57 -4.81 -23.05
C PRO A 111 1.60 -5.88 -22.68
N VAL A 112 1.73 -6.12 -21.37
CA VAL A 112 2.57 -7.18 -20.80
C VAL A 112 1.69 -8.04 -19.91
N ASN A 113 1.76 -9.35 -20.11
CA ASN A 113 1.03 -10.31 -19.31
C ASN A 113 2.00 -11.36 -18.74
N GLU A 114 1.62 -11.96 -17.60
CA GLU A 114 2.37 -13.07 -16.99
C GLU A 114 3.84 -12.77 -16.69
N CYS A 115 4.15 -11.55 -16.30
CA CYS A 115 5.48 -11.22 -15.79
C CYS A 115 5.54 -11.32 -14.27
N THR A 116 6.74 -11.39 -13.72
CA THR A 116 7.00 -11.35 -12.27
C THR A 116 7.73 -10.05 -11.93
N ILE A 117 7.24 -9.36 -10.91
CA ILE A 117 7.92 -8.22 -10.31
C ILE A 117 8.51 -8.66 -8.96
N ALA A 118 9.76 -8.35 -8.72
CA ALA A 118 10.46 -8.72 -7.50
C ALA A 118 11.29 -7.56 -6.94
N GLY A 119 11.44 -7.54 -5.63
CA GLY A 119 12.18 -6.52 -4.91
C GLY A 119 12.23 -6.79 -3.41
N ASN A 120 12.55 -5.76 -2.65
CA ASN A 120 12.51 -5.82 -1.19
C ASN A 120 11.65 -4.68 -0.66
N LEU A 121 10.66 -4.98 0.18
CA LEU A 121 9.68 -4.01 0.69
C LEU A 121 10.32 -2.79 1.37
N VAL A 122 11.41 -2.98 2.11
CA VAL A 122 12.07 -1.88 2.81
C VAL A 122 12.68 -0.90 1.80
N GLN A 123 13.28 -1.42 0.72
CA GLN A 123 13.82 -0.59 -0.36
C GLN A 123 12.71 0.04 -1.19
N MET A 124 11.67 -0.73 -1.50
CA MET A 124 10.48 -0.20 -2.22
C MET A 124 9.86 0.99 -1.49
N ILE A 125 9.67 0.90 -0.17
CA ILE A 125 9.11 2.00 0.64
C ILE A 125 10.04 3.21 0.67
N LYS A 126 11.35 3.01 0.71
CA LYS A 126 12.34 4.10 0.71
C LYS A 126 12.43 4.81 -0.63
N ASN A 127 12.26 4.07 -1.73
CA ASN A 127 12.44 4.57 -3.10
C ASN A 127 11.12 4.94 -3.78
N MET A 128 9.97 4.83 -3.09
CA MET A 128 8.68 5.14 -3.69
C MET A 128 8.48 6.64 -3.88
N LYS A 129 7.90 7.00 -5.03
CA LYS A 129 7.37 8.33 -5.31
C LYS A 129 5.88 8.23 -5.53
N ILE A 130 5.14 9.15 -4.94
CA ILE A 130 3.69 9.09 -4.83
C ILE A 130 3.09 10.14 -5.76
N ALA A 131 2.11 9.74 -6.58
CA ALA A 131 1.34 10.65 -7.42
C ALA A 131 0.24 11.39 -6.63
N ASN A 132 -0.42 12.32 -7.28
CA ASN A 132 -1.53 13.10 -6.71
C ASN A 132 -2.92 12.65 -7.20
N ASP A 133 -3.01 11.48 -7.83
CA ASP A 133 -4.22 10.95 -8.49
C ASP A 133 -5.11 10.09 -7.59
N SER A 134 -5.02 10.27 -6.28
CA SER A 134 -5.83 9.54 -5.30
C SER A 134 -7.34 9.78 -5.50
N ARG A 135 -8.11 8.68 -5.46
CA ARG A 135 -9.57 8.72 -5.64
C ARG A 135 -10.29 8.87 -4.30
N SER A 136 -10.83 10.05 -4.03
CA SER A 136 -11.44 10.42 -2.74
C SER A 136 -12.66 9.59 -2.33
N TYR A 137 -13.35 8.95 -3.28
CA TYR A 137 -14.54 8.14 -3.04
C TYR A 137 -14.25 6.70 -2.60
N LEU A 138 -12.98 6.26 -2.66
CA LEU A 138 -12.59 4.92 -2.25
C LEU A 138 -12.28 4.87 -0.75
N SER A 139 -12.55 3.72 -0.14
CA SER A 139 -12.17 3.46 1.26
C SER A 139 -10.65 3.24 1.42
N ARG A 140 -10.00 2.77 0.38
CA ARG A 140 -8.53 2.69 0.27
C ARG A 140 -8.08 3.74 -0.74
N ARG A 141 -7.59 4.86 -0.22
CA ARG A 141 -7.12 5.99 -1.01
C ARG A 141 -5.62 5.87 -1.20
N VAL A 142 -5.25 5.18 -2.24
CA VAL A 142 -3.84 4.99 -2.62
C VAL A 142 -3.70 5.52 -4.04
N PRO A 143 -2.90 6.57 -4.24
CA PRO A 143 -2.59 7.08 -5.58
C PRO A 143 -1.65 6.15 -6.32
N SER A 144 -1.32 6.47 -7.57
CA SER A 144 -0.27 5.78 -8.31
C SER A 144 1.08 5.96 -7.62
N ILE A 145 1.89 4.90 -7.63
CA ILE A 145 3.19 4.87 -6.97
C ILE A 145 4.24 4.42 -7.98
N LEU A 146 5.28 5.22 -8.15
CA LEU A 146 6.49 4.81 -8.85
C LEU A 146 7.46 4.17 -7.85
N ILE A 147 7.95 2.98 -8.18
CA ILE A 147 8.98 2.28 -7.41
C ILE A 147 10.13 1.97 -8.37
N ASN A 148 11.28 2.57 -8.10
CA ASN A 148 12.48 2.31 -8.87
C ASN A 148 13.19 1.03 -8.39
N ASP A 149 14.13 0.54 -9.20
CA ASP A 149 15.04 -0.56 -8.89
C ASP A 149 14.36 -1.90 -8.58
N MET A 150 13.18 -2.14 -9.18
CA MET A 150 12.54 -3.45 -9.14
C MET A 150 13.02 -4.35 -10.29
N THR A 151 13.14 -5.64 -10.01
CA THR A 151 13.39 -6.64 -11.03
C THR A 151 12.07 -7.03 -11.70
N ILE A 152 12.04 -7.00 -13.03
CA ILE A 152 10.92 -7.48 -13.84
C ILE A 152 11.42 -8.67 -14.66
N ALA A 153 10.78 -9.82 -14.53
CA ALA A 153 11.10 -11.04 -15.25
C ALA A 153 9.85 -11.59 -15.93
N GLY A 154 9.99 -12.00 -17.17
CA GLY A 154 8.91 -12.53 -18.01
C GLY A 154 9.28 -12.40 -19.47
N ASN A 155 8.51 -13.07 -20.33
CA ASN A 155 8.67 -12.98 -21.77
C ASN A 155 7.81 -11.87 -22.35
#